data_320bab80de9e1723abdcc18c06b95178
#
_entry.id   320bab80de9e1723abdcc18c06b95178
#
_cell.length_a   1.000
_cell.length_b   1.000
_cell.length_c   1.000
_cell.angle_alpha   90.00
_cell.angle_beta   90.00
_cell.angle_gamma   90.00
#
_symmetry.space_group_name_H-M   'P 1'
#
loop_
_entity.id
_entity.type
_entity.pdbx_description
1 polymer ?
#
loop_
_entity_poly.entity_id
_entity_poly.type
_entity_poly.pdbx_seq_one_letter_code
_entity_poly.pdbx_strand_id
1 'polypeptide(L)'
;MREIASNEVCKLENCLLALAAHHNKVSVNFKGCYPKTPVDQTIKHFADDLDSGKSYIAVIENDNTIIGFCKINIDNNIGILEYLIVLENYRGFGYGASLMEWALSKFSCYGVHDIDVKVADGNEAISLYEKYGSLHTERT
;
A
#
# COMPACT_ATOMS: atom_id res chain seq x y z
N MET A 1 8.09 12.53 -0.77
CA MET A 1 7.87 11.10 -0.45
C MET A 1 9.04 10.57 0.34
N ARG A 2 8.76 9.84 1.42
CA ARG A 2 9.81 9.27 2.25
C ARG A 2 9.39 7.91 2.81
N GLU A 3 10.38 7.09 3.16
CA GLU A 3 10.12 5.83 3.86
C GLU A 3 9.99 6.11 5.36
N ILE A 4 9.15 5.34 6.03
CA ILE A 4 8.92 5.49 7.45
C ILE A 4 9.41 4.27 8.24
N ALA A 5 9.68 4.49 9.52
CA ALA A 5 10.05 3.44 10.45
C ALA A 5 8.82 2.98 11.25
N SER A 6 8.99 1.90 12.02
CA SER A 6 7.89 1.30 12.78
C SER A 6 7.25 2.27 13.78
N ASN A 7 8.01 3.21 14.33
CA ASN A 7 7.48 4.19 15.28
C ASN A 7 6.60 5.25 14.63
N GLU A 8 6.54 5.31 13.30
CA GLU A 8 5.71 6.27 12.57
C GLU A 8 4.45 5.65 11.98
N VAL A 9 4.25 4.35 12.09
CA VAL A 9 3.14 3.64 11.45
C VAL A 9 1.78 4.15 11.95
N CYS A 10 1.71 4.62 13.19
CA CYS A 10 0.46 5.17 13.74
C CYS A 10 -0.08 6.36 12.92
N LYS A 11 0.78 7.03 12.17
CA LYS A 11 0.38 8.13 11.31
C LYS A 11 -0.44 7.69 10.09
N LEU A 12 -0.51 6.39 9.83
CA LEU A 12 -1.27 5.83 8.71
C LEU A 12 -2.75 5.62 9.02
N GLU A 13 -3.18 5.87 10.23
CA GLU A 13 -4.56 5.59 10.66
C GLU A 13 -5.61 6.19 9.74
N ASN A 14 -5.45 7.46 9.35
CA ASN A 14 -6.41 8.12 8.48
C ASN A 14 -6.52 7.45 7.12
N CYS A 15 -5.39 7.02 6.55
CA CYS A 15 -5.39 6.33 5.26
C CYS A 15 -6.06 4.96 5.36
N LEU A 16 -5.84 4.24 6.46
CA LEU A 16 -6.45 2.93 6.66
C LEU A 16 -7.95 3.05 6.89
N LEU A 17 -8.40 4.06 7.62
CA LEU A 17 -9.82 4.34 7.80
C LEU A 17 -10.48 4.72 6.47
N ALA A 18 -9.80 5.52 5.65
CA ALA A 18 -10.30 5.89 4.34
C ALA A 18 -10.43 4.66 3.42
N LEU A 19 -9.48 3.74 3.47
CA LEU A 19 -9.55 2.49 2.71
C LEU A 19 -10.75 1.65 3.15
N ALA A 20 -10.97 1.51 4.45
CA ALA A 20 -12.11 0.77 4.98
C ALA A 20 -13.43 1.40 4.52
N ALA A 21 -13.53 2.71 4.56
CA ALA A 21 -14.71 3.43 4.10
C ALA A 21 -14.95 3.21 2.60
N HIS A 22 -13.90 3.20 1.80
CA HIS A 22 -13.99 2.92 0.37
C HIS A 22 -14.50 1.50 0.12
N HIS A 23 -13.96 0.51 0.82
CA HIS A 23 -14.40 -0.88 0.69
C HIS A 23 -15.87 -1.04 1.06
N ASN A 24 -16.32 -0.40 2.13
CA ASN A 24 -17.71 -0.42 2.52
C ASN A 24 -18.64 0.20 1.47
N LYS A 25 -18.15 1.22 0.77
CA LYS A 25 -18.92 1.93 -0.24
C LYS A 25 -19.07 1.11 -1.53
N VAL A 26 -18.02 0.40 -1.96
CA VAL A 26 -17.99 -0.28 -3.26
C VAL A 26 -18.36 -1.76 -3.19
N SER A 27 -18.34 -2.38 -2.02
CA SER A 27 -18.63 -3.79 -1.87
C SER A 27 -20.11 -4.01 -1.55
N VAL A 28 -20.83 -4.61 -2.50
CA VAL A 28 -22.27 -4.84 -2.34
C VAL A 28 -22.55 -5.87 -1.24
N ASN A 29 -21.76 -6.93 -1.17
CA ASN A 29 -22.01 -8.04 -0.25
C ASN A 29 -21.37 -7.87 1.12
N PHE A 30 -20.42 -6.95 1.24
CA PHE A 30 -19.63 -6.77 2.45
C PHE A 30 -19.72 -5.35 3.01
N LYS A 31 -20.71 -4.60 2.57
CA LYS A 31 -20.90 -3.22 3.03
C LYS A 31 -21.08 -3.20 4.54
N GLY A 32 -20.27 -2.40 5.22
CA GLY A 32 -20.27 -2.32 6.67
C GLY A 32 -19.39 -3.34 7.37
N CYS A 33 -18.74 -4.24 6.61
CA CYS A 33 -17.86 -5.26 7.19
C CYS A 33 -16.41 -4.81 7.34
N TYR A 34 -16.04 -3.71 6.71
CA TYR A 34 -14.67 -3.21 6.81
C TYR A 34 -14.53 -2.12 7.86
N PRO A 35 -13.38 -2.05 8.52
CA PRO A 35 -12.25 -2.95 8.36
C PRO A 35 -12.54 -4.32 8.98
N LYS A 36 -12.11 -5.37 8.32
CA LYS A 36 -12.22 -6.73 8.87
C LYS A 36 -11.36 -6.91 10.11
N THR A 37 -10.24 -6.23 10.14
CA THR A 37 -9.33 -6.17 11.27
C THR A 37 -9.36 -4.75 11.82
N PRO A 38 -9.46 -4.56 13.14
CA PRO A 38 -9.39 -3.22 13.71
C PRO A 38 -8.12 -2.50 13.28
N VAL A 39 -8.23 -1.20 13.01
CA VAL A 39 -7.13 -0.40 12.48
C VAL A 39 -5.91 -0.41 13.40
N ASP A 40 -6.12 -0.38 14.70
CA ASP A 40 -5.02 -0.43 15.67
C ASP A 40 -4.22 -1.74 15.59
N GLN A 41 -4.88 -2.86 15.32
CA GLN A 41 -4.21 -4.14 15.10
C GLN A 41 -3.44 -4.14 13.79
N THR A 42 -4.00 -3.55 12.75
CA THR A 42 -3.33 -3.40 11.45
C THR A 42 -2.06 -2.58 11.61
N ILE A 43 -2.13 -1.49 12.35
CA ILE A 43 -0.96 -0.63 12.62
C ILE A 43 0.11 -1.43 13.38
N LYS A 44 -0.28 -2.23 14.34
CA LYS A 44 0.67 -3.08 15.08
C LYS A 44 1.33 -4.10 14.16
N HIS A 45 0.58 -4.73 13.28
CA HIS A 45 1.15 -5.67 12.29
C HIS A 45 2.13 -4.98 11.36
N PHE A 46 1.83 -3.77 10.92
CA PHE A 46 2.74 -3.01 10.07
C PHE A 46 4.04 -2.70 10.81
N ALA A 47 3.95 -2.31 12.08
CA ALA A 47 5.14 -2.04 12.88
C ALA A 47 6.00 -3.30 13.03
N ASP A 48 5.38 -4.43 13.33
CA ASP A 48 6.08 -5.71 13.44
C ASP A 48 6.74 -6.10 12.12
N ASP A 49 6.04 -5.90 11.00
CA ASP A 49 6.57 -6.19 9.67
C ASP A 49 7.79 -5.33 9.35
N LEU A 50 7.75 -4.04 9.67
CA LEU A 50 8.89 -3.16 9.47
C LEU A 50 10.08 -3.56 10.34
N ASP A 51 9.82 -3.94 11.58
CA ASP A 51 10.87 -4.38 12.50
C ASP A 51 11.51 -5.69 12.05
N SER A 52 10.78 -6.52 11.29
CA SER A 52 11.32 -7.77 10.74
C SER A 52 12.35 -7.56 9.64
N GLY A 53 12.37 -6.36 9.04
CA GLY A 53 13.26 -6.03 7.94
C GLY A 53 12.81 -6.55 6.58
N LYS A 54 11.61 -7.11 6.48
CA LYS A 54 11.08 -7.64 5.23
C LYS A 54 10.05 -6.74 4.57
N SER A 55 9.67 -5.66 5.24
CA SER A 55 8.66 -4.75 4.76
C SER A 55 9.19 -3.33 4.68
N TYR A 56 8.62 -2.58 3.75
CA TYR A 56 8.99 -1.18 3.53
C TYR A 56 7.70 -0.40 3.28
N ILE A 57 7.63 0.79 3.86
CA ILE A 57 6.47 1.68 3.66
C ILE A 57 7.00 3.05 3.26
N ALA A 58 6.51 3.56 2.13
CA ALA A 58 6.74 4.94 1.72
C ALA A 58 5.46 5.74 1.86
N VAL A 59 5.58 6.98 2.25
CA VAL A 59 4.45 7.88 2.45
C VAL A 59 4.61 9.15 1.66
N ILE A 60 3.49 9.76 1.33
CA ILE A 60 3.41 11.10 0.78
C ILE A 60 2.75 11.99 1.82
N GLU A 61 3.42 13.07 2.18
CA GLU A 61 2.91 14.01 3.17
C GLU A 61 2.56 15.35 2.53
N ASN A 62 1.49 15.96 3.03
CA ASN A 62 1.10 17.31 2.69
C ASN A 62 0.68 18.01 3.97
N ASP A 63 1.34 19.12 4.32
CA ASP A 63 1.06 19.88 5.56
C ASP A 63 1.12 19.00 6.81
N ASN A 64 2.16 18.17 6.91
CA ASN A 64 2.39 17.24 8.02
C ASN A 64 1.34 16.13 8.14
N THR A 65 0.53 15.96 7.10
CA THR A 65 -0.48 14.90 7.07
C THR A 65 -0.12 13.89 5.98
N ILE A 66 -0.18 12.61 6.31
CA ILE A 66 0.03 11.56 5.32
C ILE A 66 -1.23 11.44 4.46
N ILE A 67 -1.06 11.66 3.16
CA ILE A 67 -2.17 11.62 2.20
C ILE A 67 -2.14 10.38 1.31
N GLY A 68 -1.10 9.59 1.42
CA GLY A 68 -1.00 8.34 0.70
C GLY A 68 0.18 7.53 1.18
N PHE A 69 0.12 6.22 0.98
CA PHE A 69 1.23 5.34 1.31
C PHE A 69 1.22 4.09 0.45
N CYS A 70 2.38 3.46 0.37
CA CYS A 70 2.55 2.17 -0.28
C CYS A 70 3.33 1.26 0.67
N LYS A 71 2.82 0.06 0.90
CA LYS A 71 3.51 -0.95 1.68
C LYS A 71 3.84 -2.12 0.78
N ILE A 72 5.11 -2.51 0.81
CA ILE A 72 5.58 -3.69 0.10
C ILE A 72 6.26 -4.64 1.07
N ASN A 73 6.24 -5.92 0.71
CA ASN A 73 6.98 -6.96 1.44
C ASN A 73 7.93 -7.62 0.46
N ILE A 74 9.12 -7.96 0.93
CA ILE A 74 10.12 -8.67 0.13
C ILE A 74 10.56 -9.88 0.93
N ASP A 75 10.37 -11.07 0.35
CA ASP A 75 10.79 -12.32 0.95
C ASP A 75 11.52 -13.15 -0.11
N ASN A 76 12.83 -13.29 0.07
CA ASN A 76 13.70 -13.90 -0.91
C ASN A 76 13.60 -13.17 -2.25
N ASN A 77 13.18 -13.84 -3.32
CA ASN A 77 13.05 -13.25 -4.65
C ASN A 77 11.61 -12.85 -4.98
N ILE A 78 10.74 -12.89 -3.99
CA ILE A 78 9.32 -12.59 -4.18
C ILE A 78 8.99 -11.25 -3.54
N GLY A 79 8.41 -10.35 -4.32
CA GLY A 79 7.91 -9.08 -3.84
C GLY A 79 6.40 -9.08 -3.79
N ILE A 80 5.85 -8.44 -2.77
CA ILE A 80 4.40 -8.32 -2.60
C ILE A 80 4.06 -6.85 -2.49
N LEU A 81 3.23 -6.36 -3.40
CA LEU A 81 2.63 -5.03 -3.29
C LEU A 81 1.35 -5.20 -2.48
N GLU A 82 1.42 -4.88 -1.19
CA GLU A 82 0.34 -5.18 -0.25
C GLU A 82 -0.66 -4.05 -0.11
N TYR A 83 -0.18 -2.80 -0.09
CA TYR A 83 -1.04 -1.62 0.01
C TYR A 83 -0.53 -0.52 -0.91
N LEU A 84 -1.45 0.15 -1.58
CA LEU A 84 -1.19 1.41 -2.27
C LEU A 84 -2.46 2.25 -2.16
N ILE A 85 -2.38 3.33 -1.41
CA ILE A 85 -3.54 4.17 -1.10
C ILE A 85 -3.16 5.63 -1.31
N VAL A 86 -4.06 6.37 -1.93
CA VAL A 86 -4.02 7.84 -1.97
C VAL A 86 -5.40 8.32 -1.55
N LEU A 87 -5.47 9.26 -0.63
CA LEU A 87 -6.74 9.82 -0.19
C LEU A 87 -7.49 10.44 -1.36
N GLU A 88 -8.82 10.34 -1.34
CA GLU A 88 -9.68 10.71 -2.46
C GLU A 88 -9.42 12.11 -2.98
N ASN A 89 -9.26 13.09 -2.08
CA ASN A 89 -9.04 14.48 -2.45
C ASN A 89 -7.69 14.74 -3.11
N TYR A 90 -6.79 13.78 -3.06
CA TYR A 90 -5.44 13.91 -3.59
C TYR A 90 -5.19 13.00 -4.80
N ARG A 91 -6.22 12.33 -5.28
CA ARG A 91 -6.13 11.51 -6.48
C ARG A 91 -6.08 12.38 -7.72
N GLY A 92 -5.46 11.86 -8.77
CA GLY A 92 -5.34 12.59 -10.02
C GLY A 92 -4.14 13.52 -10.11
N PHE A 93 -3.28 13.54 -9.08
CA PHE A 93 -2.07 14.37 -9.06
C PHE A 93 -0.78 13.58 -9.30
N GLY A 94 -0.90 12.28 -9.60
CA GLY A 94 0.26 11.43 -9.85
C GLY A 94 0.91 10.83 -8.61
N TYR A 95 0.32 10.98 -7.45
CA TYR A 95 0.89 10.43 -6.22
C TYR A 95 0.90 8.90 -6.22
N GLY A 96 -0.17 8.28 -6.72
CA GLY A 96 -0.21 6.82 -6.86
C GLY A 96 0.87 6.30 -7.77
N ALA A 97 1.10 6.98 -8.89
CA ALA A 97 2.17 6.62 -9.82
C ALA A 97 3.55 6.75 -9.17
N SER A 98 3.77 7.81 -8.38
CA SER A 98 5.04 7.99 -7.66
C SER A 98 5.28 6.87 -6.66
N LEU A 99 4.24 6.46 -5.93
CA LEU A 99 4.34 5.34 -4.99
C LEU A 99 4.62 4.03 -5.72
N MET A 100 3.97 3.81 -6.85
CA MET A 100 4.21 2.61 -7.66
C MET A 100 5.64 2.56 -8.17
N GLU A 101 6.16 3.68 -8.68
CA GLU A 101 7.54 3.75 -9.15
C GLU A 101 8.53 3.48 -8.02
N TRP A 102 8.26 3.99 -6.83
CA TRP A 102 9.07 3.67 -5.66
C TRP A 102 9.08 2.17 -5.37
N ALA A 103 7.91 1.54 -5.39
CA ALA A 103 7.79 0.11 -5.11
C ALA A 103 8.56 -0.72 -6.14
N LEU A 104 8.39 -0.41 -7.43
CA LEU A 104 9.08 -1.13 -8.49
C LEU A 104 10.60 -0.94 -8.43
N SER A 105 11.05 0.26 -8.10
CA SER A 105 12.49 0.52 -7.89
C SER A 105 13.04 -0.27 -6.72
N LYS A 106 12.28 -0.35 -5.63
CA LYS A 106 12.70 -1.10 -4.45
C LYS A 106 12.81 -2.58 -4.77
N PHE A 107 11.84 -3.15 -5.46
CA PHE A 107 11.89 -4.54 -5.91
C PHE A 107 13.11 -4.79 -6.78
N SER A 108 13.39 -3.90 -7.71
CA SER A 108 14.55 -4.02 -8.58
C SER A 108 15.87 -3.97 -7.79
N CYS A 109 15.97 -3.08 -6.81
CA CYS A 109 17.16 -2.96 -5.97
C CYS A 109 17.46 -4.23 -5.20
N TYR A 110 16.44 -4.99 -4.82
CA TYR A 110 16.60 -6.22 -4.04
C TYR A 110 16.59 -7.48 -4.91
N GLY A 111 16.62 -7.32 -6.24
CA GLY A 111 16.69 -8.47 -7.15
C GLY A 111 15.43 -9.31 -7.18
N VAL A 112 14.29 -8.70 -6.91
CA VAL A 112 12.99 -9.38 -6.94
C VAL A 112 12.62 -9.69 -8.39
N HIS A 113 12.30 -10.95 -8.66
CA HIS A 113 11.90 -11.40 -9.99
C HIS A 113 10.39 -11.59 -10.12
N ASP A 114 9.73 -12.00 -9.05
CA ASP A 114 8.28 -12.24 -9.05
C ASP A 114 7.61 -11.23 -8.16
N ILE A 115 6.60 -10.54 -8.68
CA ILE A 115 5.84 -9.54 -7.95
C ILE A 115 4.38 -9.96 -7.89
N ASP A 116 3.85 -10.01 -6.68
CA ASP A 116 2.47 -10.35 -6.40
C ASP A 116 1.74 -9.10 -5.91
N VAL A 117 0.62 -8.77 -6.55
CA VAL A 117 -0.17 -7.60 -6.19
C VAL A 117 -1.39 -8.04 -5.38
N LYS A 118 -1.38 -7.74 -4.09
CA LYS A 118 -2.44 -8.14 -3.14
C LYS A 118 -3.26 -6.95 -2.67
N VAL A 119 -3.84 -6.23 -3.61
CA VAL A 119 -4.70 -5.09 -3.28
C VAL A 119 -6.15 -5.45 -3.57
N ALA A 120 -7.05 -4.81 -2.84
CA ALA A 120 -8.48 -5.08 -2.99
C ALA A 120 -8.98 -4.62 -4.36
N ASP A 121 -10.01 -5.31 -4.86
CA ASP A 121 -10.68 -4.92 -6.10
C ASP A 121 -11.22 -3.49 -5.97
N GLY A 122 -11.16 -2.75 -7.08
CA GLY A 122 -11.57 -1.37 -7.11
C GLY A 122 -10.47 -0.40 -6.70
N ASN A 123 -9.33 -0.90 -6.29
CA ASN A 123 -8.17 -0.07 -6.00
C ASN A 123 -7.42 0.24 -7.29
N GLU A 124 -6.98 1.48 -7.45
CA GLU A 124 -6.25 1.93 -8.63
C GLU A 124 -4.88 1.27 -8.78
N ALA A 125 -4.37 0.63 -7.74
CA ALA A 125 -3.04 0.03 -7.75
C ALA A 125 -2.89 -1.02 -8.85
N ILE A 126 -3.90 -1.83 -9.09
CA ILE A 126 -3.85 -2.85 -10.15
C ILE A 126 -3.70 -2.18 -11.51
N SER A 127 -4.50 -1.15 -11.79
CA SER A 127 -4.43 -0.41 -13.06
C SER A 127 -3.08 0.27 -13.23
N LEU A 128 -2.55 0.88 -12.18
CA LEU A 128 -1.23 1.50 -12.21
C LEU A 128 -0.16 0.45 -12.46
N TYR A 129 -0.26 -0.68 -11.78
CA TYR A 129 0.71 -1.75 -11.95
C TYR A 129 0.72 -2.27 -13.38
N GLU A 130 -0.45 -2.47 -13.98
CA GLU A 130 -0.56 -2.90 -15.38
C GLU A 130 0.05 -1.89 -16.35
N LYS A 131 -0.10 -0.61 -16.06
CA LYS A 131 0.47 0.46 -16.88
C LYS A 131 2.00 0.45 -16.87
N TYR A 132 2.61 0.21 -15.71
CA TYR A 132 4.05 0.14 -15.56
C TYR A 132 4.61 -1.27 -15.69
N GLY A 133 3.76 -2.26 -15.49
CA GLY A 133 4.14 -3.63 -15.29
C GLY A 133 4.32 -4.36 -16.58
N SER A 134 5.49 -4.41 -16.97
CA SER A 134 5.93 -5.26 -18.03
C SER A 134 6.51 -6.55 -17.52
N LEU A 135 6.41 -6.81 -16.22
CA LEU A 135 7.11 -7.90 -15.58
C LEU A 135 6.17 -9.01 -15.17
N HIS A 136 6.73 -10.13 -14.79
CA HIS A 136 5.99 -11.30 -14.35
C HIS A 136 5.16 -10.95 -13.12
N THR A 137 3.85 -11.03 -13.25
CA THR A 137 2.95 -10.69 -12.18
C THR A 137 1.99 -11.82 -11.93
N GLU A 138 1.85 -12.17 -10.66
CA GLU A 138 0.76 -13.01 -10.22
C GLU A 138 -0.15 -12.13 -9.39
N ARG A 139 -1.44 -12.18 -9.70
CA ARG A 139 -2.43 -11.42 -8.97
C ARG A 139 -3.24 -12.32 -8.07
N THR A 140 -3.42 -11.87 -6.88
CA THR A 140 -4.27 -12.56 -5.92
C THR A 140 -5.41 -11.69 -5.46
#